data_0f8b00ef2f6bec4406bbd346165f4e3a
#
_entry.id   0f8b00ef2f6bec4406bbd346165f4e3a
#
_cell.length_a   1.000
_cell.length_b   1.000
_cell.length_c   1.000
_cell.angle_alpha   90.00
_cell.angle_beta   90.00
_cell.angle_gamma   90.00
#
_symmetry.space_group_name_H-M   'P 1'
#
loop_
_entity.id
_entity.type
_entity.pdbx_description
1 polymer ?
#
loop_
_entity_poly.entity_id
_entity_poly.type
_entity_poly.pdbx_seq_one_letter_code
_entity_poly.pdbx_strand_id
1 'polypeptide(L)'
;MNPTEVVMPQMGQSVAEGTVIQWFKAEGDRIEKDEALLSITTDKIDVEIPSPRTGILRRVFVRAGETVPVGTPLATIEPDEAERPLARTAPPTPRPEPIEGLPDPAGWHSPAVLELAEREGLPRTELQKIPATGRGGRVTRQDVLAYLARRREGPAAEDEIVPFTPMRRAIAEHMVRSTHTAAHATAIIEVDMTAIAEYREREKAAFAERWGAPLTYLPFIIHATARALRGHPRLNAWVYEDRIVLKREIAIGLAVGLQDGLIVPVLRGVDGLGLGEIARRADDVARRARDKRLTPQEVQGGTFTVNNFGVSGILLATPIIVQPQAAILGIGAVTRRPTVAGSEVAVRALVSLCLSFDHRVIDGAVAGGFLQALRTALEGFDPVQE
;
A
#
# COMPACT_ATOMS: atom_id res chain seq x y z
N MET A 1 21.27 37.44 12.77
CA MET A 1 20.45 36.50 11.96
C MET A 1 19.02 37.06 11.92
N ASN A 2 18.34 37.03 10.77
CA ASN A 2 17.02 37.62 10.67
C ASN A 2 15.97 36.76 11.42
N PRO A 3 14.95 37.39 12.02
CA PRO A 3 13.84 36.68 12.61
C PRO A 3 13.15 35.80 11.56
N THR A 4 12.66 34.63 11.96
CA THR A 4 11.93 33.70 11.06
C THR A 4 10.44 33.86 11.29
N GLU A 5 9.71 34.16 10.22
CA GLU A 5 8.24 34.23 10.26
C GLU A 5 7.62 32.85 10.12
N VAL A 6 6.65 32.57 10.99
CA VAL A 6 5.74 31.42 10.86
C VAL A 6 4.52 31.90 10.09
N VAL A 7 4.28 31.33 8.91
CA VAL A 7 3.16 31.71 8.05
C VAL A 7 2.10 30.60 8.04
N MET A 8 0.85 30.97 7.76
CA MET A 8 -0.25 30.02 7.55
C MET A 8 0.08 29.07 6.38
N PRO A 9 0.28 27.77 6.63
CA PRO A 9 0.65 26.84 5.56
C PRO A 9 -0.55 26.48 4.67
N GLN A 10 -0.27 26.04 3.45
CA GLN A 10 -1.30 25.55 2.53
C GLN A 10 -1.69 24.11 2.91
N MET A 11 -2.91 23.93 3.42
CA MET A 11 -3.46 22.67 3.92
C MET A 11 -4.24 21.89 2.85
N GLY A 12 -3.74 21.85 1.58
CA GLY A 12 -4.39 21.21 0.43
C GLY A 12 -4.78 22.20 -0.66
N GLN A 13 -5.12 21.70 -1.85
CA GLN A 13 -5.38 22.54 -3.03
C GLN A 13 -6.69 23.37 -2.97
N SER A 14 -7.57 23.11 -2.02
CA SER A 14 -8.89 23.75 -1.92
C SER A 14 -9.13 24.57 -0.64
N VAL A 15 -8.15 24.68 0.27
CA VAL A 15 -8.27 25.44 1.52
C VAL A 15 -7.68 26.82 1.32
N ALA A 16 -8.50 27.86 1.34
CA ALA A 16 -8.07 29.27 1.14
C ALA A 16 -7.78 29.99 2.46
N GLU A 17 -8.36 29.55 3.58
CA GLU A 17 -8.28 30.19 4.90
C GLU A 17 -8.38 29.16 6.03
N GLY A 18 -7.92 29.53 7.25
CA GLY A 18 -8.04 28.71 8.45
C GLY A 18 -8.20 29.57 9.69
N THR A 19 -8.85 29.03 10.72
CA THR A 19 -9.11 29.70 12.00
C THR A 19 -8.16 29.17 13.07
N VAL A 20 -7.45 30.04 13.78
CA VAL A 20 -6.59 29.67 14.90
C VAL A 20 -7.46 29.22 16.07
N ILE A 21 -7.37 27.97 16.51
CA ILE A 21 -8.10 27.45 17.67
C ILE A 21 -7.44 27.91 18.96
N GLN A 22 -6.15 27.58 19.11
CA GLN A 22 -5.38 27.92 20.29
C GLN A 22 -3.88 27.96 20.02
N TRP A 23 -3.17 28.73 20.84
CA TRP A 23 -1.72 28.74 20.94
C TRP A 23 -1.25 27.83 22.07
N PHE A 24 -0.28 26.97 21.80
CA PHE A 24 0.35 26.12 22.82
C PHE A 24 1.52 26.82 23.52
N LYS A 25 2.00 27.92 22.93
CA LYS A 25 3.10 28.71 23.43
C LYS A 25 2.73 30.19 23.48
N ALA A 26 3.25 30.93 24.49
CA ALA A 26 3.06 32.35 24.65
C ALA A 26 4.25 33.15 24.15
N GLU A 27 4.05 34.46 23.90
CA GLU A 27 5.18 35.38 23.63
C GLU A 27 6.20 35.34 24.74
N GLY A 28 7.48 35.12 24.39
CA GLY A 28 8.57 34.93 25.32
C GLY A 28 8.99 33.49 25.58
N ASP A 29 8.15 32.52 25.22
CA ASP A 29 8.44 31.09 25.43
C ASP A 29 9.54 30.59 24.50
N ARG A 30 10.37 29.70 25.03
CA ARG A 30 11.32 28.93 24.22
C ARG A 30 10.62 27.80 23.50
N ILE A 31 11.00 27.61 22.25
CA ILE A 31 10.41 26.63 21.33
C ILE A 31 11.54 25.82 20.71
N GLU A 32 11.34 24.52 20.60
CA GLU A 32 12.22 23.66 19.83
C GLU A 32 11.71 23.48 18.39
N LYS A 33 12.61 23.17 17.48
CA LYS A 33 12.23 22.86 16.10
C LYS A 33 11.31 21.64 16.09
N ASP A 34 10.26 21.69 15.25
CA ASP A 34 9.21 20.69 15.10
C ASP A 34 8.27 20.53 16.33
N GLU A 35 8.38 21.39 17.35
CA GLU A 35 7.45 21.47 18.46
C GLU A 35 6.15 22.21 18.04
N ALA A 36 4.96 21.70 18.45
CA ALA A 36 3.69 22.30 18.11
C ALA A 36 3.52 23.71 18.71
N LEU A 37 3.25 24.71 17.85
CA LEU A 37 3.07 26.11 18.24
C LEU A 37 1.62 26.48 18.49
N LEU A 38 0.73 26.05 17.59
CA LEU A 38 -0.68 26.40 17.60
C LEU A 38 -1.49 25.31 16.88
N SER A 39 -2.79 25.29 17.14
CA SER A 39 -3.77 24.46 16.42
C SER A 39 -4.66 25.36 15.55
N ILE A 40 -4.90 24.92 14.32
CA ILE A 40 -5.74 25.60 13.33
C ILE A 40 -6.85 24.65 12.89
N THR A 41 -8.07 25.15 12.78
CA THR A 41 -9.19 24.44 12.14
C THR A 41 -9.43 24.98 10.75
N THR A 42 -9.76 24.09 9.83
CA THR A 42 -10.27 24.39 8.50
C THR A 42 -11.67 23.79 8.34
N ASP A 43 -12.32 23.99 7.22
CA ASP A 43 -13.65 23.42 6.93
C ASP A 43 -13.68 21.88 6.95
N LYS A 44 -12.51 21.20 7.05
CA LYS A 44 -12.40 19.73 6.94
C LYS A 44 -11.65 19.04 8.06
N ILE A 45 -10.62 19.68 8.63
CA ILE A 45 -9.74 19.07 9.64
C ILE A 45 -9.12 20.11 10.58
N ASP A 46 -8.77 19.66 11.79
CA ASP A 46 -7.93 20.39 12.73
C ASP A 46 -6.48 19.92 12.58
N VAL A 47 -5.55 20.87 12.51
CA VAL A 47 -4.11 20.57 12.30
C VAL A 47 -3.25 21.40 13.23
N GLU A 48 -2.20 20.78 13.80
CA GLU A 48 -1.18 21.45 14.59
C GLU A 48 -0.05 21.96 13.69
N ILE A 49 0.37 23.20 13.92
CA ILE A 49 1.47 23.84 13.19
C ILE A 49 2.75 23.74 14.01
N PRO A 50 3.76 23.01 13.51
CA PRO A 50 5.04 22.88 14.19
C PRO A 50 5.94 24.11 13.94
N SER A 51 6.87 24.35 14.88
CA SER A 51 7.88 25.37 14.73
C SER A 51 8.89 25.03 13.63
N PRO A 52 9.21 25.93 12.70
CA PRO A 52 10.22 25.70 11.67
C PRO A 52 11.67 25.70 12.21
N ARG A 53 11.88 26.16 13.44
CA ARG A 53 13.22 26.25 14.06
C ARG A 53 13.16 26.38 15.58
N THR A 54 14.29 26.11 16.25
CA THR A 54 14.50 26.42 17.67
C THR A 54 14.74 27.91 17.88
N GLY A 55 14.10 28.51 18.89
CA GLY A 55 14.22 29.90 19.21
C GLY A 55 13.25 30.38 20.30
N ILE A 56 13.03 31.68 20.38
CA ILE A 56 12.07 32.32 21.30
C ILE A 56 10.94 32.93 20.49
N LEU A 57 9.68 32.64 20.84
CA LEU A 57 8.48 33.24 20.23
C LEU A 57 8.43 34.73 20.61
N ARG A 58 8.73 35.59 19.68
CA ARG A 58 8.86 37.05 19.96
C ARG A 58 7.53 37.78 19.83
N ARG A 59 6.76 37.45 18.82
CA ARG A 59 5.52 38.17 18.55
C ARG A 59 4.48 37.25 17.88
N VAL A 60 3.26 37.32 18.38
CA VAL A 60 2.09 36.67 17.81
C VAL A 60 1.24 37.73 17.10
N PHE A 61 0.97 37.54 15.81
CA PHE A 61 0.24 38.47 14.97
C PHE A 61 -1.25 38.18 14.91
N VAL A 62 -1.65 36.88 15.08
CA VAL A 62 -3.01 36.39 14.95
C VAL A 62 -3.46 35.75 16.25
N ARG A 63 -4.58 36.17 16.81
CA ARG A 63 -5.13 35.66 18.08
C ARG A 63 -5.95 34.37 17.87
N ALA A 64 -6.12 33.61 18.95
CA ALA A 64 -7.06 32.51 18.96
C ALA A 64 -8.50 33.01 18.62
N GLY A 65 -9.17 32.31 17.75
CA GLY A 65 -10.50 32.67 17.20
C GLY A 65 -10.47 33.49 15.90
N GLU A 66 -9.32 33.94 15.43
CA GLU A 66 -9.21 34.69 14.18
C GLU A 66 -9.03 33.78 12.96
N THR A 67 -9.72 34.10 11.86
CA THR A 67 -9.61 33.41 10.57
C THR A 67 -8.70 34.20 9.65
N VAL A 68 -7.69 33.52 9.06
CA VAL A 68 -6.71 34.17 8.18
C VAL A 68 -6.46 33.35 6.92
N PRO A 69 -6.22 34.02 5.78
CA PRO A 69 -5.88 33.36 4.53
C PRO A 69 -4.48 32.70 4.58
N VAL A 70 -4.30 31.67 3.72
CA VAL A 70 -3.01 30.98 3.51
C VAL A 70 -1.91 32.00 3.15
N GLY A 71 -0.72 31.84 3.74
CA GLY A 71 0.43 32.73 3.56
C GLY A 71 0.46 33.93 4.51
N THR A 72 -0.56 34.14 5.37
CA THR A 72 -0.56 35.22 6.36
C THR A 72 0.48 34.93 7.46
N PRO A 73 1.33 35.91 7.87
CA PRO A 73 2.23 35.76 9.00
C PRO A 73 1.46 35.57 10.31
N LEU A 74 1.74 34.48 11.03
CA LEU A 74 1.09 34.12 12.30
C LEU A 74 1.93 34.58 13.50
N ALA A 75 3.26 34.40 13.44
CA ALA A 75 4.19 34.75 14.50
C ALA A 75 5.62 34.93 13.98
N THR A 76 6.48 35.48 14.87
CA THR A 76 7.92 35.63 14.61
C THR A 76 8.74 34.93 15.69
N ILE A 77 9.71 34.10 15.26
CA ILE A 77 10.65 33.38 16.11
C ILE A 77 12.04 33.97 15.94
N GLU A 78 12.67 34.38 17.03
CA GLU A 78 14.08 34.82 17.07
C GLU A 78 14.98 33.67 17.55
N PRO A 79 16.23 33.58 17.05
CA PRO A 79 17.22 32.66 17.59
C PRO A 79 17.47 32.92 19.09
N ASP A 80 17.55 31.83 19.88
CA ASP A 80 17.96 31.95 21.28
C ASP A 80 19.39 32.52 21.38
N GLU A 81 19.60 33.57 22.18
CA GLU A 81 20.93 34.18 22.36
C GLU A 81 21.96 33.23 23.02
N ALA A 82 21.49 32.09 23.57
CA ALA A 82 22.40 31.07 24.10
C ALA A 82 23.20 30.33 23.01
N GLU A 83 22.89 30.48 21.75
CA GLU A 83 23.68 29.95 20.61
C GLU A 83 24.65 31.00 20.00
N ARG A 84 24.82 32.16 20.59
CA ARG A 84 25.92 33.07 20.18
C ARG A 84 27.26 32.47 20.62
N PRO A 85 28.14 32.09 19.70
CA PRO A 85 29.55 31.87 20.07
C PRO A 85 30.10 33.19 20.58
N LEU A 86 30.50 33.25 21.85
CA LEU A 86 31.29 34.35 22.40
C LEU A 86 32.52 34.51 21.53
N ALA A 87 32.52 35.53 20.71
CA ALA A 87 33.70 35.98 19.99
C ALA A 87 34.70 36.51 21.02
N ARG A 88 35.58 35.63 21.52
CA ARG A 88 36.81 36.04 22.20
C ARG A 88 37.75 36.50 21.10
N THR A 89 37.95 37.82 21.03
CA THR A 89 39.10 38.44 20.35
C THR A 89 40.38 37.97 21.02
N ALA A 90 41.06 37.01 20.41
CA ALA A 90 42.47 36.71 20.66
C ALA A 90 43.25 37.09 19.40
N PRO A 91 44.49 37.62 19.57
CA PRO A 91 45.31 38.09 18.44
C PRO A 91 45.63 36.95 17.46
N PRO A 92 45.91 37.22 16.19
CA PRO A 92 46.14 36.20 15.19
C PRO A 92 47.44 35.45 15.49
N THR A 93 47.31 34.22 15.92
CA THR A 93 48.38 33.23 15.88
C THR A 93 48.63 32.83 14.43
N PRO A 94 49.88 32.74 13.99
CA PRO A 94 50.20 32.36 12.62
C PRO A 94 49.66 30.94 12.32
N ARG A 95 49.08 30.80 11.16
CA ARG A 95 48.60 29.52 10.62
C ARG A 95 49.81 28.57 10.54
N PRO A 96 49.81 27.40 11.21
CA PRO A 96 50.86 26.41 10.99
C PRO A 96 50.79 25.92 9.55
N GLU A 97 51.91 25.87 8.90
CA GLU A 97 52.09 25.24 7.56
C GLU A 97 51.68 23.78 7.62
N PRO A 98 51.22 23.18 6.50
CA PRO A 98 50.85 21.78 6.44
C PRO A 98 52.07 20.93 6.80
N ILE A 99 52.00 20.18 7.87
CA ILE A 99 52.98 19.12 8.16
C ILE A 99 52.71 17.99 7.20
N GLU A 100 53.54 17.84 6.16
CA GLU A 100 53.59 16.65 5.33
C GLU A 100 53.98 15.44 6.20
N GLY A 101 53.06 14.45 6.32
CA GLY A 101 53.36 13.20 7.01
C GLY A 101 52.33 12.74 8.04
N LEU A 102 51.13 13.37 8.14
CA LEU A 102 50.04 12.80 8.96
C LEU A 102 49.31 11.70 8.17
N PRO A 103 49.10 10.53 8.79
CA PRO A 103 48.35 9.44 8.15
C PRO A 103 46.91 9.89 7.87
N ASP A 104 46.38 9.37 6.78
CA ASP A 104 45.05 9.54 6.19
C ASP A 104 43.93 9.83 7.24
N PRO A 105 43.18 10.93 7.14
CA PRO A 105 42.13 11.32 8.10
C PRO A 105 40.96 10.32 8.16
N ALA A 106 40.88 9.36 7.25
CA ALA A 106 39.82 8.30 7.21
C ALA A 106 39.85 7.36 8.42
N GLY A 107 40.89 7.33 9.23
CA GLY A 107 41.00 6.46 10.42
C GLY A 107 40.94 7.19 11.78
N TRP A 108 40.79 8.51 11.80
CA TRP A 108 40.83 9.28 13.07
C TRP A 108 39.44 9.46 13.66
N HIS A 109 39.20 8.83 14.81
CA HIS A 109 37.98 9.00 15.60
C HIS A 109 38.22 9.83 16.85
N SER A 110 37.25 10.67 17.25
CA SER A 110 37.38 11.47 18.48
C SER A 110 37.40 10.56 19.72
N PRO A 111 38.05 11.00 20.84
CA PRO A 111 38.07 10.24 22.09
C PRO A 111 36.68 9.81 22.55
N ALA A 112 35.66 10.71 22.41
CA ALA A 112 34.27 10.43 22.78
C ALA A 112 33.62 9.35 21.92
N VAL A 113 34.02 9.19 20.65
CA VAL A 113 33.56 8.13 19.75
C VAL A 113 34.22 6.81 20.12
N LEU A 114 35.52 6.84 20.43
CA LEU A 114 36.25 5.62 20.84
C LEU A 114 35.76 5.09 22.19
N GLU A 115 35.53 5.97 23.17
CA GLU A 115 34.98 5.61 24.48
C GLU A 115 33.59 5.01 24.38
N LEU A 116 32.71 5.57 23.53
CA LEU A 116 31.38 5.04 23.27
C LEU A 116 31.47 3.66 22.59
N ALA A 117 32.36 3.51 21.60
CA ALA A 117 32.55 2.24 20.89
C ALA A 117 33.06 1.16 21.84
N GLU A 118 34.00 1.49 22.72
CA GLU A 118 34.55 0.55 23.70
C GLU A 118 33.48 0.11 24.72
N ARG A 119 32.72 1.06 25.26
CA ARG A 119 31.61 0.78 26.17
C ARG A 119 30.53 -0.12 25.56
N GLU A 120 30.22 0.04 24.29
CA GLU A 120 29.18 -0.71 23.56
C GLU A 120 29.75 -1.95 22.83
N GLY A 121 31.06 -2.27 23.04
CA GLY A 121 31.69 -3.45 22.45
C GLY A 121 31.84 -3.42 20.93
N LEU A 122 31.93 -2.22 20.32
CA LEU A 122 32.12 -2.03 18.89
C LEU A 122 33.60 -2.10 18.52
N PRO A 123 34.05 -3.09 17.71
CA PRO A 123 35.42 -3.12 17.23
C PRO A 123 35.72 -1.96 16.29
N ARG A 124 36.96 -1.46 16.29
CA ARG A 124 37.40 -0.33 15.46
C ARG A 124 37.15 -0.54 13.95
N THR A 125 37.17 -1.79 13.50
CA THR A 125 36.86 -2.15 12.11
C THR A 125 35.38 -1.89 11.73
N GLU A 126 34.47 -1.89 12.71
CA GLU A 126 33.06 -1.54 12.48
C GLU A 126 32.84 -0.02 12.45
N LEU A 127 33.62 0.77 13.17
CA LEU A 127 33.55 2.23 13.13
C LEU A 127 33.77 2.77 11.71
N GLN A 128 34.61 2.10 10.90
CA GLN A 128 34.87 2.47 9.51
C GLN A 128 33.67 2.25 8.57
N LYS A 129 32.70 1.42 8.98
CA LYS A 129 31.47 1.13 8.21
C LYS A 129 30.34 2.09 8.53
N ILE A 130 30.49 2.94 9.56
CA ILE A 130 29.46 3.88 9.99
C ILE A 130 29.46 5.08 9.04
N PRO A 131 28.30 5.44 8.43
CA PRO A 131 28.19 6.64 7.62
C PRO A 131 28.55 7.88 8.45
N ALA A 132 29.58 8.60 8.06
CA ALA A 132 30.10 9.75 8.79
C ALA A 132 29.34 11.02 8.36
N THR A 133 28.58 11.66 9.30
CA THR A 133 27.86 12.91 9.05
C THR A 133 28.61 14.15 9.58
N GLY A 134 29.69 13.97 10.31
CA GLY A 134 30.47 15.07 10.89
C GLY A 134 31.33 15.86 9.89
N ARG A 135 31.74 17.07 10.30
CA ARG A 135 32.57 17.98 9.48
C ARG A 135 33.88 17.30 9.05
N GLY A 136 34.13 17.28 7.73
CA GLY A 136 35.30 16.64 7.14
C GLY A 136 35.20 15.11 7.05
N GLY A 137 33.99 14.55 6.98
CA GLY A 137 33.78 13.10 6.81
C GLY A 137 34.11 12.29 8.09
N ARG A 138 33.95 12.88 9.28
CA ARG A 138 34.24 12.21 10.54
C ARG A 138 33.01 11.58 11.15
N VAL A 139 33.17 10.38 11.71
CA VAL A 139 32.11 9.69 12.48
C VAL A 139 31.89 10.47 13.79
N THR A 140 30.64 10.85 14.06
CA THR A 140 30.20 11.51 15.27
C THR A 140 29.65 10.54 16.30
N ARG A 141 29.51 10.98 17.56
CA ARG A 141 28.82 10.19 18.60
C ARG A 141 27.40 9.86 18.20
N GLN A 142 26.72 10.76 17.49
CA GLN A 142 25.34 10.57 17.01
C GLN A 142 25.25 9.49 15.92
N ASP A 143 26.24 9.42 15.03
CA ASP A 143 26.34 8.37 14.02
C ASP A 143 26.51 6.98 14.64
N VAL A 144 27.35 6.89 15.69
CA VAL A 144 27.55 5.64 16.44
C VAL A 144 26.28 5.23 17.15
N LEU A 145 25.56 6.15 17.81
CA LEU A 145 24.27 5.85 18.46
C LEU A 145 23.20 5.41 17.46
N ALA A 146 23.11 6.08 16.30
CA ALA A 146 22.18 5.70 15.24
C ALA A 146 22.53 4.32 14.65
N TYR A 147 23.81 4.01 14.49
CA TYR A 147 24.28 2.70 14.06
C TYR A 147 23.92 1.61 15.07
N LEU A 148 24.14 1.88 16.38
CA LEU A 148 23.79 0.95 17.47
C LEU A 148 22.28 0.73 17.57
N ALA A 149 21.47 1.78 17.41
CA ALA A 149 20.00 1.66 17.37
C ALA A 149 19.57 0.73 16.23
N ARG A 150 20.07 0.95 15.01
CA ARG A 150 19.81 0.07 13.85
C ARG A 150 20.29 -1.36 14.06
N ARG A 151 21.44 -1.54 14.76
CA ARG A 151 21.96 -2.86 15.09
C ARG A 151 21.12 -3.59 16.14
N ARG A 152 20.52 -2.87 17.10
CA ARG A 152 19.57 -3.40 18.10
C ARG A 152 18.22 -3.76 17.49
N GLU A 153 17.82 -3.06 16.42
CA GLU A 153 16.62 -3.35 15.61
C GLU A 153 16.87 -4.43 14.55
N GLY A 154 18.11 -4.82 14.31
CA GLY A 154 18.47 -5.90 13.37
C GLY A 154 18.13 -7.29 13.92
N PRO A 155 18.01 -8.30 13.04
CA PRO A 155 17.77 -9.68 13.43
C PRO A 155 18.83 -10.16 14.42
N ALA A 156 18.43 -11.01 15.38
CA ALA A 156 19.36 -11.69 16.28
C ALA A 156 20.37 -12.52 15.48
N ALA A 157 21.55 -12.83 16.07
CA ALA A 157 22.60 -13.56 15.37
C ALA A 157 22.17 -14.98 14.90
N GLU A 158 21.08 -15.49 15.46
CA GLU A 158 20.47 -16.79 15.12
C GLU A 158 19.38 -16.69 14.05
N ASP A 159 18.96 -15.47 13.66
CA ASP A 159 17.91 -15.26 12.66
C ASP A 159 18.44 -15.46 11.23
N GLU A 160 17.68 -16.15 10.40
CA GLU A 160 17.97 -16.30 8.98
C GLU A 160 17.49 -15.06 8.21
N ILE A 161 18.41 -14.37 7.56
CA ILE A 161 18.11 -13.24 6.69
C ILE A 161 17.86 -13.72 5.27
N VAL A 162 16.59 -13.68 4.82
CA VAL A 162 16.21 -14.04 3.45
C VAL A 162 15.96 -12.75 2.64
N PRO A 163 16.88 -12.35 1.74
CA PRO A 163 16.72 -11.17 0.92
C PRO A 163 15.59 -11.36 -0.11
N PHE A 164 14.88 -10.27 -0.43
CA PHE A 164 13.89 -10.32 -1.49
C PHE A 164 14.53 -10.59 -2.85
N THR A 165 14.01 -11.59 -3.57
CA THR A 165 14.30 -11.78 -4.98
C THR A 165 13.80 -10.57 -5.79
N PRO A 166 14.31 -10.32 -7.01
CA PRO A 166 13.79 -9.23 -7.86
C PRO A 166 12.27 -9.30 -8.08
N MET A 167 11.74 -10.51 -8.31
CA MET A 167 10.29 -10.75 -8.44
C MET A 167 9.54 -10.38 -7.15
N ARG A 168 10.02 -10.84 -5.98
CA ARG A 168 9.38 -10.55 -4.68
C ARG A 168 9.38 -9.04 -4.38
N ARG A 169 10.46 -8.34 -4.72
CA ARG A 169 10.55 -6.89 -4.57
C ARG A 169 9.52 -6.16 -5.44
N ALA A 170 9.40 -6.54 -6.72
CA ALA A 170 8.42 -5.97 -7.64
C ALA A 170 6.98 -6.21 -7.13
N ILE A 171 6.66 -7.42 -6.64
CA ILE A 171 5.35 -7.72 -6.04
C ILE A 171 5.11 -6.82 -4.82
N ALA A 172 6.07 -6.69 -3.91
CA ALA A 172 5.93 -5.86 -2.71
C ALA A 172 5.66 -4.39 -3.07
N GLU A 173 6.41 -3.83 -4.01
CA GLU A 173 6.22 -2.46 -4.51
C GLU A 173 4.83 -2.26 -5.13
N HIS A 174 4.35 -3.23 -5.94
CA HIS A 174 3.02 -3.19 -6.53
C HIS A 174 1.90 -3.26 -5.47
N MET A 175 2.04 -4.10 -4.45
CA MET A 175 1.04 -4.24 -3.38
C MET A 175 0.98 -2.98 -2.51
N VAL A 176 2.12 -2.45 -2.08
CA VAL A 176 2.21 -1.20 -1.32
C VAL A 176 1.61 -0.04 -2.14
N ARG A 177 1.99 0.09 -3.41
CA ARG A 177 1.42 1.11 -4.30
C ARG A 177 -0.11 1.00 -4.39
N SER A 178 -0.65 -0.22 -4.54
CA SER A 178 -2.08 -0.42 -4.64
C SER A 178 -2.82 0.04 -3.39
N THR A 179 -2.35 -0.34 -2.20
CA THR A 179 -2.98 0.02 -0.92
C THR A 179 -2.89 1.52 -0.62
N HIS A 180 -1.86 2.22 -1.12
CA HIS A 180 -1.74 3.68 -0.99
C HIS A 180 -2.50 4.45 -2.07
N THR A 181 -2.81 3.84 -3.23
CA THR A 181 -3.47 4.53 -4.35
C THR A 181 -4.98 4.37 -4.29
N ALA A 182 -5.49 3.15 -4.02
CA ALA A 182 -6.91 2.86 -4.02
C ALA A 182 -7.51 2.91 -2.61
N ALA A 183 -8.68 3.53 -2.48
CA ALA A 183 -9.47 3.48 -1.25
C ALA A 183 -10.19 2.11 -1.17
N HIS A 184 -9.50 1.09 -0.69
CA HIS A 184 -10.02 -0.28 -0.65
C HIS A 184 -11.24 -0.41 0.26
N ALA A 185 -12.34 -0.89 -0.32
CA ALA A 185 -13.50 -1.40 0.43
C ALA A 185 -13.79 -2.83 -0.04
N THR A 186 -14.42 -3.65 0.80
CA THR A 186 -14.77 -5.03 0.45
C THR A 186 -16.23 -5.29 0.79
N ALA A 187 -16.97 -5.83 -0.18
CA ALA A 187 -18.32 -6.38 0.01
C ALA A 187 -18.29 -7.89 -0.22
N ILE A 188 -19.02 -8.63 0.60
CA ILE A 188 -19.05 -10.09 0.55
C ILE A 188 -20.50 -10.56 0.42
N ILE A 189 -20.70 -11.54 -0.47
CA ILE A 189 -22.00 -12.23 -0.62
C ILE A 189 -21.78 -13.73 -0.57
N GLU A 190 -22.73 -14.45 0.03
CA GLU A 190 -22.79 -15.90 -0.02
C GLU A 190 -23.72 -16.33 -1.14
N VAL A 191 -23.31 -17.36 -1.91
CA VAL A 191 -23.99 -17.87 -3.09
C VAL A 191 -24.18 -19.37 -2.98
N ASP A 192 -25.38 -19.86 -3.30
CA ASP A 192 -25.70 -21.29 -3.38
C ASP A 192 -25.23 -21.86 -4.74
N MET A 193 -24.23 -22.71 -4.68
CA MET A 193 -23.64 -23.40 -5.84
C MET A 193 -24.14 -24.82 -5.98
N THR A 194 -25.22 -25.21 -5.32
CA THR A 194 -25.66 -26.62 -5.27
C THR A 194 -25.98 -27.17 -6.65
N ALA A 195 -26.74 -26.45 -7.48
CA ALA A 195 -27.06 -26.86 -8.86
C ALA A 195 -25.78 -27.05 -9.70
N ILE A 196 -24.82 -26.10 -9.59
CA ILE A 196 -23.54 -26.20 -10.28
C ILE A 196 -22.70 -27.37 -9.73
N ALA A 197 -22.72 -27.61 -8.41
CA ALA A 197 -21.97 -28.71 -7.80
C ALA A 197 -22.53 -30.09 -8.29
N GLU A 198 -23.82 -30.23 -8.35
CA GLU A 198 -24.49 -31.44 -8.86
C GLU A 198 -24.21 -31.65 -10.36
N TYR A 199 -24.35 -30.61 -11.16
CA TYR A 199 -24.00 -30.64 -12.59
C TYR A 199 -22.54 -31.05 -12.79
N ARG A 200 -21.62 -30.40 -12.07
CA ARG A 200 -20.20 -30.70 -12.13
C ARG A 200 -19.89 -32.16 -11.80
N GLU A 201 -20.46 -32.70 -10.72
CA GLU A 201 -20.24 -34.11 -10.35
C GLU A 201 -20.72 -35.08 -11.44
N ARG A 202 -21.84 -34.79 -12.08
CA ARG A 202 -22.40 -35.61 -13.13
C ARG A 202 -21.59 -35.53 -14.43
N GLU A 203 -21.15 -34.34 -14.82
CA GLU A 203 -20.60 -34.07 -16.15
C GLU A 203 -19.05 -34.02 -16.20
N LYS A 204 -18.35 -34.04 -15.07
CA LYS A 204 -16.87 -33.79 -15.02
C LYS A 204 -16.05 -34.70 -15.91
N ALA A 205 -16.43 -35.97 -16.09
CA ALA A 205 -15.71 -36.94 -16.91
C ALA A 205 -15.89 -36.64 -18.40
N ALA A 206 -17.16 -36.55 -18.87
CA ALA A 206 -17.50 -36.24 -20.25
C ALA A 206 -16.98 -34.84 -20.68
N PHE A 207 -17.02 -33.86 -19.76
CA PHE A 207 -16.49 -32.54 -20.00
C PHE A 207 -14.97 -32.55 -20.21
N ALA A 208 -14.22 -33.27 -19.35
CA ALA A 208 -12.79 -33.40 -19.47
C ALA A 208 -12.37 -34.08 -20.79
N GLU A 209 -13.11 -35.10 -21.23
CA GLU A 209 -12.89 -35.74 -22.51
C GLU A 209 -13.14 -34.78 -23.68
N ARG A 210 -14.26 -34.04 -23.64
CA ARG A 210 -14.65 -33.11 -24.71
C ARG A 210 -13.74 -31.90 -24.83
N TRP A 211 -13.34 -31.31 -23.71
CA TRP A 211 -12.68 -30.00 -23.67
C TRP A 211 -11.19 -30.09 -23.35
N GLY A 212 -10.65 -31.24 -22.94
CA GLY A 212 -9.26 -31.42 -22.54
C GLY A 212 -8.88 -30.64 -21.29
N ALA A 213 -9.86 -30.24 -20.46
CA ALA A 213 -9.70 -29.46 -19.26
C ALA A 213 -10.66 -29.89 -18.16
N PRO A 214 -10.30 -29.82 -16.87
CA PRO A 214 -11.17 -30.22 -15.78
C PRO A 214 -12.34 -29.25 -15.59
N LEU A 215 -13.53 -29.76 -15.33
CA LEU A 215 -14.69 -28.96 -14.95
C LEU A 215 -14.61 -28.60 -13.47
N THR A 216 -14.11 -27.41 -13.18
CA THR A 216 -14.03 -26.83 -11.83
C THR A 216 -15.11 -25.76 -11.63
N TYR A 217 -15.22 -25.18 -10.42
CA TYR A 217 -16.16 -24.07 -10.18
C TYR A 217 -15.71 -22.76 -10.84
N LEU A 218 -14.40 -22.59 -11.08
CA LEU A 218 -13.82 -21.35 -11.59
C LEU A 218 -14.42 -20.91 -12.95
N PRO A 219 -14.57 -21.77 -13.97
CA PRO A 219 -15.18 -21.39 -15.25
C PRO A 219 -16.59 -20.81 -15.12
N PHE A 220 -17.44 -21.38 -14.25
CA PHE A 220 -18.79 -20.87 -14.00
C PHE A 220 -18.76 -19.46 -13.41
N ILE A 221 -17.90 -19.24 -12.44
CA ILE A 221 -17.76 -17.92 -11.79
C ILE A 221 -17.17 -16.90 -12.76
N ILE A 222 -16.18 -17.27 -13.59
CA ILE A 222 -15.63 -16.39 -14.63
C ILE A 222 -16.71 -16.02 -15.65
N HIS A 223 -17.50 -17.00 -16.12
CA HIS A 223 -18.57 -16.77 -17.08
C HIS A 223 -19.64 -15.82 -16.53
N ALA A 224 -20.12 -16.08 -15.30
CA ALA A 224 -21.06 -15.20 -14.61
C ALA A 224 -20.49 -13.78 -14.40
N THR A 225 -19.20 -13.69 -14.00
CA THR A 225 -18.49 -12.42 -13.81
C THR A 225 -18.43 -11.60 -15.11
N ALA A 226 -18.06 -12.23 -16.23
CA ALA A 226 -17.99 -11.56 -17.53
C ALA A 226 -19.35 -11.00 -17.97
N ARG A 227 -20.43 -11.76 -17.77
CA ARG A 227 -21.79 -11.29 -18.04
C ARG A 227 -22.23 -10.15 -17.13
N ALA A 228 -21.95 -10.26 -15.83
CA ALA A 228 -22.28 -9.20 -14.86
C ALA A 228 -21.52 -7.88 -15.12
N LEU A 229 -20.25 -7.96 -15.55
CA LEU A 229 -19.44 -6.78 -15.89
C LEU A 229 -20.02 -5.96 -17.06
N ARG A 230 -20.74 -6.57 -18.00
CA ARG A 230 -21.44 -5.83 -19.06
C ARG A 230 -22.49 -4.86 -18.52
N GLY A 231 -23.19 -5.25 -17.46
CA GLY A 231 -24.17 -4.40 -16.77
C GLY A 231 -23.56 -3.42 -15.76
N HIS A 232 -22.26 -3.59 -15.43
CA HIS A 232 -21.57 -2.81 -14.39
C HIS A 232 -20.24 -2.25 -14.89
N PRO A 233 -20.23 -1.35 -15.88
CA PRO A 233 -19.00 -0.92 -16.58
C PRO A 233 -17.97 -0.22 -15.69
N ARG A 234 -18.37 0.36 -14.55
CA ARG A 234 -17.42 0.96 -13.58
C ARG A 234 -16.51 -0.07 -12.92
N LEU A 235 -16.94 -1.33 -12.82
CA LEU A 235 -16.12 -2.43 -12.31
C LEU A 235 -15.13 -2.93 -13.36
N ASN A 236 -15.45 -2.77 -14.66
CA ASN A 236 -14.56 -3.07 -15.78
C ASN A 236 -13.81 -1.82 -16.25
N ALA A 237 -13.03 -1.23 -15.33
CA ALA A 237 -12.39 0.06 -15.57
C ALA A 237 -10.95 0.10 -15.04
N TRP A 238 -10.18 1.03 -15.59
CA TRP A 238 -8.90 1.46 -15.05
C TRP A 238 -9.06 2.81 -14.35
N VAL A 239 -8.51 2.91 -13.14
CA VAL A 239 -8.60 4.09 -12.27
C VAL A 239 -7.25 4.78 -12.22
N TYR A 240 -7.23 6.05 -12.58
CA TYR A 240 -6.08 6.94 -12.48
C TYR A 240 -6.36 8.01 -11.41
N GLU A 241 -5.44 8.90 -11.20
CA GLU A 241 -5.54 9.96 -10.18
C GLU A 241 -6.70 10.93 -10.49
N ASP A 242 -6.87 11.29 -11.77
CA ASP A 242 -7.79 12.32 -12.25
C ASP A 242 -8.96 11.79 -13.08
N ARG A 243 -8.99 10.49 -13.42
CA ARG A 243 -10.01 9.92 -14.32
C ARG A 243 -10.19 8.43 -14.17
N ILE A 244 -11.32 7.93 -14.63
CA ILE A 244 -11.60 6.51 -14.87
C ILE A 244 -11.70 6.25 -16.37
N VAL A 245 -11.17 5.11 -16.81
CA VAL A 245 -11.27 4.65 -18.20
C VAL A 245 -12.09 3.38 -18.23
N LEU A 246 -13.36 3.50 -18.64
CA LEU A 246 -14.26 2.36 -18.81
C LEU A 246 -13.76 1.51 -19.99
N LYS A 247 -13.49 0.25 -19.76
CA LYS A 247 -12.98 -0.68 -20.78
C LYS A 247 -14.11 -1.32 -21.52
N ARG A 248 -14.02 -1.36 -22.86
CA ARG A 248 -15.02 -2.05 -23.71
C ARG A 248 -14.81 -3.56 -23.70
N GLU A 249 -13.56 -3.99 -23.83
CA GLU A 249 -13.16 -5.39 -23.70
C GLU A 249 -13.26 -5.84 -22.25
N ILE A 250 -13.76 -7.05 -22.04
CA ILE A 250 -13.70 -7.73 -20.73
C ILE A 250 -12.53 -8.69 -20.76
N ALA A 251 -11.44 -8.31 -20.10
CA ALA A 251 -10.20 -9.05 -19.99
C ALA A 251 -9.94 -9.43 -18.53
N ILE A 252 -10.21 -10.69 -18.18
CA ILE A 252 -10.15 -11.16 -16.79
C ILE A 252 -8.77 -11.72 -16.48
N GLY A 253 -8.08 -11.09 -15.53
CA GLY A 253 -6.87 -11.60 -14.90
C GLY A 253 -7.19 -12.76 -13.95
N LEU A 254 -6.42 -13.84 -14.03
CA LEU A 254 -6.51 -14.98 -13.11
C LEU A 254 -5.33 -14.98 -12.17
N ALA A 255 -5.56 -14.88 -10.87
CA ALA A 255 -4.49 -14.97 -9.88
C ALA A 255 -4.01 -16.43 -9.76
N VAL A 256 -2.77 -16.70 -10.18
CA VAL A 256 -2.13 -18.02 -10.13
C VAL A 256 -0.96 -17.98 -9.15
N GLY A 257 -1.06 -18.76 -8.07
CA GLY A 257 0.03 -18.93 -7.09
C GLY A 257 1.20 -19.72 -7.69
N LEU A 258 2.41 -19.23 -7.45
CA LEU A 258 3.69 -19.86 -7.75
C LEU A 258 4.43 -20.15 -6.42
N GLN A 259 5.50 -20.97 -6.46
CA GLN A 259 6.33 -21.20 -5.27
C GLN A 259 6.89 -19.90 -4.69
N ASP A 260 7.34 -18.97 -5.55
CA ASP A 260 8.01 -17.74 -5.15
C ASP A 260 7.14 -16.48 -5.23
N GLY A 261 5.82 -16.62 -5.53
CA GLY A 261 4.97 -15.44 -5.69
C GLY A 261 3.62 -15.71 -6.34
N LEU A 262 3.11 -14.68 -6.99
CA LEU A 262 1.84 -14.68 -7.69
C LEU A 262 2.02 -14.08 -9.09
N ILE A 263 1.37 -14.66 -10.10
CA ILE A 263 1.27 -14.09 -11.44
C ILE A 263 -0.19 -14.03 -11.86
N VAL A 264 -0.54 -13.04 -12.70
CA VAL A 264 -1.93 -12.80 -13.10
C VAL A 264 -2.04 -12.82 -14.63
N PRO A 265 -2.07 -14.02 -15.27
CA PRO A 265 -2.38 -14.11 -16.70
C PRO A 265 -3.78 -13.62 -17.01
N VAL A 266 -3.98 -13.12 -18.24
CA VAL A 266 -5.19 -12.43 -18.66
C VAL A 266 -5.92 -13.23 -19.73
N LEU A 267 -7.18 -13.57 -19.48
CA LEU A 267 -8.12 -14.10 -20.46
C LEU A 267 -8.85 -12.94 -21.15
N ARG A 268 -8.66 -12.80 -22.46
CA ARG A 268 -9.28 -11.71 -23.24
C ARG A 268 -10.60 -12.12 -23.87
N GLY A 269 -11.51 -11.12 -24.02
CA GLY A 269 -12.79 -11.32 -24.71
C GLY A 269 -13.66 -12.40 -24.06
N VAL A 270 -13.59 -12.53 -22.73
CA VAL A 270 -14.22 -13.64 -21.98
C VAL A 270 -15.73 -13.62 -22.11
N ASP A 271 -16.31 -12.45 -22.32
CA ASP A 271 -17.76 -12.25 -22.47
C ASP A 271 -18.36 -12.82 -23.76
N GLY A 272 -17.52 -13.20 -24.73
CA GLY A 272 -17.91 -13.92 -25.95
C GLY A 272 -17.66 -15.44 -25.91
N LEU A 273 -17.13 -15.96 -24.78
CA LEU A 273 -16.74 -17.37 -24.66
C LEU A 273 -17.79 -18.19 -23.92
N GLY A 274 -18.03 -19.42 -24.38
CA GLY A 274 -18.80 -20.43 -23.64
C GLY A 274 -17.98 -21.06 -22.51
N LEU A 275 -18.67 -21.76 -21.60
CA LEU A 275 -18.12 -22.37 -20.40
C LEU A 275 -16.91 -23.29 -20.68
N GLY A 276 -17.01 -24.13 -21.72
CA GLY A 276 -15.95 -25.06 -22.08
C GLY A 276 -14.66 -24.37 -22.55
N GLU A 277 -14.81 -23.31 -23.36
CA GLU A 277 -13.66 -22.55 -23.83
C GLU A 277 -13.00 -21.75 -22.69
N ILE A 278 -13.79 -21.21 -21.76
CA ILE A 278 -13.28 -20.57 -20.55
C ILE A 278 -12.48 -21.58 -19.72
N ALA A 279 -13.02 -22.77 -19.49
CA ALA A 279 -12.34 -23.83 -18.74
C ALA A 279 -10.99 -24.20 -19.38
N ARG A 280 -11.00 -24.45 -20.69
CA ARG A 280 -9.79 -24.81 -21.46
C ARG A 280 -8.72 -23.71 -21.38
N ARG A 281 -9.10 -22.45 -21.62
CA ARG A 281 -8.15 -21.32 -21.57
C ARG A 281 -7.63 -21.05 -20.17
N ALA A 282 -8.51 -21.14 -19.16
CA ALA A 282 -8.09 -20.93 -17.76
C ALA A 282 -7.11 -22.02 -17.30
N ASP A 283 -7.36 -23.29 -17.64
CA ASP A 283 -6.45 -24.39 -17.33
C ASP A 283 -5.10 -24.25 -18.06
N ASP A 284 -5.12 -23.90 -19.36
CA ASP A 284 -3.91 -23.70 -20.15
C ASP A 284 -3.01 -22.60 -19.58
N VAL A 285 -3.56 -21.39 -19.34
CA VAL A 285 -2.76 -20.29 -18.79
C VAL A 285 -2.26 -20.60 -17.38
N ALA A 286 -3.05 -21.31 -16.56
CA ALA A 286 -2.63 -21.70 -15.20
C ALA A 286 -1.48 -22.72 -15.23
N ARG A 287 -1.50 -23.69 -16.15
CA ARG A 287 -0.39 -24.64 -16.36
C ARG A 287 0.86 -23.89 -16.83
N ARG A 288 0.75 -23.09 -17.90
CA ARG A 288 1.90 -22.33 -18.45
C ARG A 288 2.47 -21.32 -17.45
N ALA A 289 1.63 -20.76 -16.57
CA ALA A 289 2.08 -19.91 -15.47
C ALA A 289 3.01 -20.68 -14.52
N ARG A 290 2.60 -21.87 -14.06
CA ARG A 290 3.42 -22.72 -13.17
C ARG A 290 4.72 -23.19 -13.85
N ASP A 291 4.65 -23.47 -15.16
CA ASP A 291 5.80 -23.87 -15.98
C ASP A 291 6.70 -22.68 -16.39
N LYS A 292 6.37 -21.43 -15.96
CA LYS A 292 7.09 -20.18 -16.32
C LYS A 292 7.16 -19.95 -17.83
N ARG A 293 6.11 -20.35 -18.58
CA ARG A 293 6.02 -20.27 -20.06
C ARG A 293 5.05 -19.20 -20.57
N LEU A 294 4.64 -18.27 -19.71
CA LEU A 294 3.82 -17.12 -20.13
C LEU A 294 4.66 -16.05 -20.78
N THR A 295 4.10 -15.41 -21.81
CA THR A 295 4.71 -14.23 -22.45
C THR A 295 4.34 -12.96 -21.65
N PRO A 296 5.15 -11.88 -21.77
CA PRO A 296 4.82 -10.61 -21.10
C PRO A 296 3.46 -10.03 -21.50
N GLN A 297 3.00 -10.26 -22.74
CA GLN A 297 1.71 -9.78 -23.24
C GLN A 297 0.53 -10.49 -22.57
N GLU A 298 0.71 -11.73 -22.14
CA GLU A 298 -0.33 -12.52 -21.49
C GLU A 298 -0.59 -12.11 -20.02
N VAL A 299 0.28 -11.32 -19.42
CA VAL A 299 0.13 -10.84 -18.03
C VAL A 299 -0.22 -9.35 -17.95
N GLN A 300 -0.51 -8.72 -19.10
CA GLN A 300 -0.80 -7.29 -19.18
C GLN A 300 -2.21 -7.03 -19.74
N GLY A 301 -2.77 -5.87 -19.42
CA GLY A 301 -4.01 -5.40 -20.00
C GLY A 301 -5.28 -5.99 -19.39
N GLY A 302 -5.21 -6.68 -18.26
CA GLY A 302 -6.39 -7.11 -17.51
C GLY A 302 -7.25 -5.92 -17.09
N THR A 303 -8.58 -6.09 -17.14
CA THR A 303 -9.55 -5.04 -16.80
C THR A 303 -10.27 -5.31 -15.49
N PHE A 304 -10.27 -6.57 -15.08
CA PHE A 304 -10.81 -7.08 -13.81
C PHE A 304 -10.00 -8.30 -13.41
N THR A 305 -9.89 -8.61 -12.13
CA THR A 305 -9.14 -9.79 -11.66
C THR A 305 -10.04 -10.73 -10.86
N VAL A 306 -9.83 -12.04 -11.04
CA VAL A 306 -10.43 -13.10 -10.22
C VAL A 306 -9.33 -13.83 -9.47
N ASN A 307 -9.48 -13.95 -8.15
CA ASN A 307 -8.55 -14.64 -7.27
C ASN A 307 -9.25 -15.79 -6.53
N ASN A 308 -8.88 -17.02 -6.85
CA ASN A 308 -9.45 -18.22 -6.22
C ASN A 308 -8.54 -18.70 -5.08
N PHE A 309 -8.82 -18.28 -3.87
CA PHE A 309 -8.14 -18.75 -2.65
C PHE A 309 -8.87 -19.94 -2.00
N GLY A 310 -10.06 -20.28 -2.47
CA GLY A 310 -10.84 -21.43 -2.00
C GLY A 310 -10.16 -22.77 -2.25
N VAL A 311 -9.23 -22.86 -3.20
CA VAL A 311 -8.39 -24.05 -3.42
C VAL A 311 -7.52 -24.41 -2.21
N SER A 312 -7.23 -23.43 -1.33
CA SER A 312 -6.51 -23.62 -0.06
C SER A 312 -7.44 -23.79 1.14
N GLY A 313 -8.75 -23.95 0.93
CA GLY A 313 -9.74 -24.09 1.99
C GLY A 313 -10.16 -22.78 2.67
N ILE A 314 -9.68 -21.63 2.21
CA ILE A 314 -10.02 -20.31 2.76
C ILE A 314 -11.46 -19.97 2.38
N LEU A 315 -12.29 -19.62 3.39
CA LEU A 315 -13.71 -19.32 3.17
C LEU A 315 -13.94 -17.91 2.61
N LEU A 316 -13.17 -16.93 3.10
CA LEU A 316 -13.25 -15.53 2.67
C LEU A 316 -11.91 -14.84 2.87
N ALA A 317 -11.63 -13.83 2.05
CA ALA A 317 -10.47 -12.97 2.17
C ALA A 317 -10.78 -11.59 1.55
N THR A 318 -9.92 -10.61 1.83
CA THR A 318 -9.99 -9.26 1.27
C THR A 318 -8.81 -9.05 0.30
N PRO A 319 -8.94 -9.43 -0.99
CA PRO A 319 -7.84 -9.33 -1.93
C PRO A 319 -7.48 -7.87 -2.24
N ILE A 320 -6.17 -7.61 -2.45
CA ILE A 320 -5.69 -6.30 -2.86
C ILE A 320 -5.94 -6.13 -4.36
N ILE A 321 -6.39 -4.94 -4.77
CA ILE A 321 -6.70 -4.62 -6.16
C ILE A 321 -5.41 -4.59 -6.99
N VAL A 322 -5.45 -5.16 -8.20
CA VAL A 322 -4.35 -5.09 -9.16
C VAL A 322 -4.43 -3.77 -9.92
N GLN A 323 -3.55 -2.83 -9.62
CA GLN A 323 -3.53 -1.54 -10.31
C GLN A 323 -3.25 -1.69 -11.81
N PRO A 324 -3.91 -0.89 -12.69
CA PRO A 324 -4.83 0.21 -12.40
C PRO A 324 -6.32 -0.19 -12.37
N GLN A 325 -6.66 -1.47 -12.17
CA GLN A 325 -8.04 -1.96 -12.17
C GLN A 325 -8.87 -1.36 -11.02
N ALA A 326 -10.19 -1.25 -11.24
CA ALA A 326 -11.13 -0.71 -10.27
C ALA A 326 -11.52 -1.74 -9.18
N ALA A 327 -11.43 -3.05 -9.47
CA ALA A 327 -11.89 -4.09 -8.55
C ALA A 327 -11.25 -5.47 -8.81
N ILE A 328 -11.38 -6.34 -7.83
CA ILE A 328 -10.96 -7.75 -7.84
C ILE A 328 -12.00 -8.61 -7.12
N LEU A 329 -12.35 -9.76 -7.71
CA LEU A 329 -13.24 -10.75 -7.11
C LEU A 329 -12.45 -11.89 -6.48
N GLY A 330 -12.57 -12.07 -5.18
CA GLY A 330 -12.09 -13.23 -4.45
C GLY A 330 -13.13 -14.35 -4.40
N ILE A 331 -12.69 -15.59 -4.61
CA ILE A 331 -13.54 -16.80 -4.55
C ILE A 331 -13.09 -17.63 -3.35
N GLY A 332 -13.99 -17.83 -2.39
CA GLY A 332 -13.78 -18.71 -1.25
C GLY A 332 -13.95 -20.20 -1.58
N ALA A 333 -13.69 -21.04 -0.60
CA ALA A 333 -13.93 -22.48 -0.70
C ALA A 333 -15.43 -22.78 -0.84
N VAL A 334 -15.79 -23.62 -1.80
CA VAL A 334 -17.14 -24.19 -1.86
C VAL A 334 -17.26 -25.27 -0.80
N THR A 335 -18.15 -25.05 0.18
CA THR A 335 -18.34 -25.95 1.33
C THR A 335 -19.79 -26.38 1.46
N ARG A 336 -20.03 -27.65 1.82
CA ARG A 336 -21.38 -28.12 2.14
C ARG A 336 -21.71 -27.74 3.57
N ARG A 337 -22.80 -26.96 3.75
CA ARG A 337 -23.27 -26.50 5.06
C ARG A 337 -24.79 -26.65 5.17
N PRO A 338 -25.32 -26.93 6.38
CA PRO A 338 -26.76 -26.84 6.61
C PRO A 338 -27.20 -25.39 6.49
N THR A 339 -28.29 -25.16 5.76
CA THR A 339 -28.90 -23.83 5.60
C THR A 339 -30.42 -23.95 5.60
N VAL A 340 -31.12 -22.89 5.92
CA VAL A 340 -32.57 -22.84 5.86
C VAL A 340 -32.99 -22.56 4.39
N ALA A 341 -33.71 -23.50 3.81
CA ALA A 341 -34.29 -23.39 2.47
C ALA A 341 -35.83 -23.40 2.60
N GLY A 342 -36.45 -22.23 2.56
CA GLY A 342 -37.86 -22.06 2.89
C GLY A 342 -38.10 -22.33 4.39
N SER A 343 -38.89 -23.39 4.72
CA SER A 343 -39.17 -23.84 6.10
C SER A 343 -38.33 -25.04 6.53
N GLU A 344 -37.44 -25.56 5.69
CA GLU A 344 -36.69 -26.79 5.93
C GLU A 344 -35.18 -26.51 6.05
N VAL A 345 -34.46 -27.37 6.77
CA VAL A 345 -33.00 -27.37 6.79
C VAL A 345 -32.49 -28.28 5.69
N ALA A 346 -31.73 -27.74 4.75
CA ALA A 346 -31.10 -28.48 3.67
C ALA A 346 -29.58 -28.30 3.68
N VAL A 347 -28.84 -29.30 3.20
CA VAL A 347 -27.39 -29.19 3.00
C VAL A 347 -27.16 -28.60 1.60
N ARG A 348 -26.52 -27.42 1.57
CA ARG A 348 -26.20 -26.67 0.35
C ARG A 348 -24.71 -26.52 0.15
N ALA A 349 -24.28 -26.46 -1.10
CA ALA A 349 -22.91 -26.12 -1.47
C ALA A 349 -22.80 -24.59 -1.57
N LEU A 350 -22.17 -23.95 -0.59
CA LEU A 350 -22.10 -22.50 -0.48
C LEU A 350 -20.68 -21.99 -0.77
N VAL A 351 -20.60 -20.84 -1.42
CA VAL A 351 -19.36 -20.11 -1.66
C VAL A 351 -19.49 -18.65 -1.22
N SER A 352 -18.45 -18.11 -0.61
CA SER A 352 -18.34 -16.66 -0.39
C SER A 352 -17.61 -16.01 -1.58
N LEU A 353 -18.25 -15.01 -2.19
CA LEU A 353 -17.66 -14.13 -3.21
C LEU A 353 -17.32 -12.80 -2.54
N CYS A 354 -16.04 -12.44 -2.59
CA CYS A 354 -15.47 -11.27 -1.90
C CYS A 354 -15.02 -10.24 -2.95
N LEU A 355 -15.76 -9.16 -3.14
CA LEU A 355 -15.42 -8.08 -4.06
C LEU A 355 -14.65 -6.99 -3.33
N SER A 356 -13.35 -6.85 -3.59
CA SER A 356 -12.62 -5.63 -3.20
C SER A 356 -12.65 -4.62 -4.35
N PHE A 357 -12.93 -3.36 -4.04
CA PHE A 357 -13.10 -2.31 -5.02
C PHE A 357 -12.55 -0.96 -4.53
N ASP A 358 -12.24 -0.09 -5.48
CA ASP A 358 -11.79 1.27 -5.21
C ASP A 358 -12.98 2.17 -4.92
N HIS A 359 -13.16 2.56 -3.65
CA HIS A 359 -14.31 3.35 -3.18
C HIS A 359 -14.32 4.78 -3.72
N ARG A 360 -13.23 5.25 -4.33
CA ARG A 360 -13.20 6.54 -5.03
C ARG A 360 -14.13 6.57 -6.25
N VAL A 361 -14.42 5.41 -6.87
CA VAL A 361 -15.15 5.29 -8.13
C VAL A 361 -16.31 4.32 -8.10
N ILE A 362 -16.35 3.42 -7.10
CA ILE A 362 -17.39 2.42 -6.89
C ILE A 362 -17.94 2.60 -5.49
N ASP A 363 -19.24 2.82 -5.36
CA ASP A 363 -19.96 2.85 -4.08
C ASP A 363 -20.57 1.49 -3.71
N GLY A 364 -21.12 1.41 -2.49
CA GLY A 364 -21.73 0.19 -1.98
C GLY A 364 -22.95 -0.28 -2.80
N ALA A 365 -23.70 0.62 -3.40
CA ALA A 365 -24.85 0.28 -4.23
C ALA A 365 -24.42 -0.39 -5.54
N VAL A 366 -23.40 0.12 -6.21
CA VAL A 366 -22.82 -0.45 -7.43
C VAL A 366 -22.19 -1.82 -7.13
N ALA A 367 -21.40 -1.92 -6.05
CA ALA A 367 -20.77 -3.17 -5.61
C ALA A 367 -21.83 -4.25 -5.26
N GLY A 368 -22.86 -3.85 -4.50
CA GLY A 368 -23.98 -4.73 -4.13
C GLY A 368 -24.79 -5.19 -5.35
N GLY A 369 -25.08 -4.30 -6.29
CA GLY A 369 -25.77 -4.63 -7.54
C GLY A 369 -25.00 -5.67 -8.37
N PHE A 370 -23.69 -5.51 -8.51
CA PHE A 370 -22.82 -6.46 -9.19
C PHE A 370 -22.80 -7.83 -8.50
N LEU A 371 -22.63 -7.88 -7.18
CA LEU A 371 -22.63 -9.12 -6.42
C LEU A 371 -23.98 -9.82 -6.49
N GLN A 372 -25.09 -9.08 -6.46
CA GLN A 372 -26.43 -9.65 -6.64
C GLN A 372 -26.64 -10.21 -8.05
N ALA A 373 -26.12 -9.54 -9.08
CA ALA A 373 -26.15 -10.07 -10.46
C ALA A 373 -25.35 -11.38 -10.58
N LEU A 374 -24.17 -11.46 -9.93
CA LEU A 374 -23.39 -12.70 -9.84
C LEU A 374 -24.17 -13.82 -9.15
N ARG A 375 -24.74 -13.52 -8.00
CA ARG A 375 -25.54 -14.47 -7.23
C ARG A 375 -26.69 -15.01 -8.07
N THR A 376 -27.47 -14.12 -8.69
CA THR A 376 -28.60 -14.51 -9.54
C THR A 376 -28.16 -15.40 -10.70
N ALA A 377 -27.02 -15.08 -11.36
CA ALA A 377 -26.52 -15.87 -12.48
C ALA A 377 -26.02 -17.27 -12.06
N LEU A 378 -25.39 -17.38 -10.88
CA LEU A 378 -24.85 -18.65 -10.38
C LEU A 378 -25.92 -19.54 -9.76
N GLU A 379 -26.83 -18.99 -8.97
CA GLU A 379 -27.96 -19.72 -8.37
C GLU A 379 -29.00 -20.15 -9.42
N GLY A 380 -29.15 -19.32 -10.48
CA GLY A 380 -30.04 -19.60 -11.61
C GLY A 380 -29.37 -20.40 -12.76
N PHE A 381 -28.26 -21.08 -12.49
CA PHE A 381 -27.55 -21.86 -13.50
C PHE A 381 -28.46 -22.94 -14.10
N ASP A 382 -28.64 -22.91 -15.42
CA ASP A 382 -29.38 -23.90 -16.19
C ASP A 382 -28.47 -24.57 -17.23
N PRO A 383 -28.18 -25.87 -17.08
CA PRO A 383 -27.29 -26.61 -17.99
C PRO A 383 -27.80 -26.73 -19.43
N VAL A 384 -29.09 -26.45 -19.70
CA VAL A 384 -29.67 -26.52 -21.05
C VAL A 384 -29.36 -25.27 -21.88
N GLN A 385 -28.99 -24.16 -21.20
CA GLN A 385 -28.71 -22.87 -21.84
C GLN A 385 -27.21 -22.61 -22.06
N GLU A 386 -26.35 -23.49 -21.61
CA GLU A 386 -24.89 -23.45 -21.73
C GLU A 386 -24.36 -24.50 -22.72
#